data_e7adb8de76c7a8b6e6ef133333cec902
#
_entry.id   e7adb8de76c7a8b6e6ef133333cec902
#
_cell.length_a   1.000
_cell.length_b   1.000
_cell.length_c   1.000
_cell.angle_alpha   90.00
_cell.angle_beta   90.00
_cell.angle_gamma   90.00
#
_symmetry.space_group_name_H-M   'P 1'
#
loop_
_entity.id
_entity.type
_entity.pdbx_description
1 polymer ?
#
loop_
_entity_poly.entity_id
_entity_poly.type
_entity_poly.pdbx_seq_one_letter_code
_entity_poly.pdbx_strand_id
1 'polypeptide(L)'
;MVVDEQALDDAVAAQAFTGVVTVDVGDRRVLERCEGFVHRALGVPMTADARFGIASGSKAFTALAVMCLVEQGVLGLSDRVREWLGDDLPLVDDGVTIEHLLEHTSGIGDYLDEDGGWSPSQFVMTL
;
A
#
# COMPACT_ATOMS: atom_id res chain seq x y z
N MET A 1 19.65 12.87 -19.19
CA MET A 1 18.99 11.55 -19.26
C MET A 1 17.85 11.69 -20.25
N VAL A 2 17.86 10.90 -21.32
CA VAL A 2 16.78 10.83 -22.31
C VAL A 2 15.96 9.60 -21.97
N VAL A 3 14.65 9.74 -21.87
CA VAL A 3 13.75 8.60 -21.70
C VAL A 3 13.62 7.93 -23.07
N ASP A 4 13.81 6.63 -23.14
CA ASP A 4 13.54 5.84 -24.33
C ASP A 4 12.02 5.58 -24.42
N GLU A 5 11.34 6.44 -25.17
CA GLU A 5 9.90 6.38 -25.31
C GLU A 5 9.43 5.12 -26.07
N GLN A 6 10.26 4.61 -27.00
CA GLN A 6 9.93 3.39 -27.72
C GLN A 6 9.96 2.16 -26.79
N ALA A 7 10.98 2.07 -25.93
CA ALA A 7 11.04 1.00 -24.94
C ALA A 7 9.88 1.07 -23.93
N LEU A 8 9.42 2.28 -23.61
CA LEU A 8 8.23 2.48 -22.76
C LEU A 8 6.97 2.01 -23.50
N ASP A 9 6.78 2.37 -24.77
CA ASP A 9 5.64 1.95 -25.58
C ASP A 9 5.55 0.43 -25.67
N ASP A 10 6.67 -0.22 -25.92
CA ASP A 10 6.77 -1.67 -26.01
C ASP A 10 6.41 -2.33 -24.67
N ALA A 11 6.89 -1.78 -23.55
CA ALA A 11 6.60 -2.29 -22.21
C ALA A 11 5.12 -2.11 -21.83
N VAL A 12 4.54 -0.95 -22.11
CA VAL A 12 3.12 -0.64 -21.90
C VAL A 12 2.23 -1.62 -22.68
N ALA A 13 2.56 -1.84 -23.96
CA ALA A 13 1.81 -2.76 -24.81
C ALA A 13 1.93 -4.21 -24.34
N ALA A 14 3.15 -4.67 -24.01
CA ALA A 14 3.42 -6.04 -23.58
C ALA A 14 2.69 -6.41 -22.27
N GLN A 15 2.52 -5.45 -21.36
CA GLN A 15 1.88 -5.66 -20.05
C GLN A 15 0.39 -5.30 -20.04
N ALA A 16 -0.19 -4.83 -21.15
CA ALA A 16 -1.54 -4.24 -21.19
C ALA A 16 -1.73 -3.24 -20.02
N PHE A 17 -0.72 -2.42 -19.79
CA PHE A 17 -0.64 -1.52 -18.63
C PHE A 17 -1.82 -0.56 -18.58
N THR A 18 -2.31 -0.28 -17.38
CA THR A 18 -3.30 0.75 -17.09
C THR A 18 -2.84 1.53 -15.89
N GLY A 19 -2.68 2.83 -16.05
CA GLY A 19 -2.17 3.68 -14.97
C GLY A 19 -1.51 4.95 -15.49
N VAL A 20 -0.71 5.55 -14.64
CA VAL A 20 0.08 6.76 -14.95
C VAL A 20 1.55 6.46 -14.73
N VAL A 21 2.38 6.79 -15.71
CA VAL A 21 3.84 6.76 -15.61
C VAL A 21 4.35 8.20 -15.64
N THR A 22 5.16 8.56 -14.66
CA THR A 22 5.82 9.85 -14.62
C THR A 22 7.31 9.67 -14.40
N VAL A 23 8.11 10.51 -15.05
CA VAL A 23 9.55 10.61 -14.82
C VAL A 23 9.90 12.06 -14.49
N ASP A 24 10.50 12.25 -13.33
CA ASP A 24 10.95 13.57 -12.89
C ASP A 24 12.49 13.58 -12.81
N VAL A 25 13.10 14.69 -13.22
CA VAL A 25 14.53 14.94 -13.09
C VAL A 25 14.72 16.24 -12.31
N GLY A 26 15.15 16.10 -11.07
CA GLY A 26 15.07 17.21 -10.11
C GLY A 26 13.61 17.64 -9.95
N ASP A 27 13.34 18.92 -10.07
CA ASP A 27 11.99 19.48 -9.93
C ASP A 27 11.22 19.54 -11.26
N ARG A 28 11.75 18.93 -12.32
CA ARG A 28 11.14 18.99 -13.64
C ARG A 28 10.58 17.63 -14.07
N ARG A 29 9.27 17.58 -14.36
CA ARG A 29 8.67 16.46 -15.06
C ARG A 29 9.16 16.41 -16.51
N VAL A 30 9.77 15.29 -16.89
CA VAL A 30 10.29 15.05 -18.25
C VAL A 30 9.45 14.09 -19.04
N LEU A 31 8.62 13.26 -18.36
CA LEU A 31 7.66 12.39 -18.99
C LEU A 31 6.41 12.30 -18.11
N GLU A 32 5.25 12.34 -18.75
CA GLU A 32 3.96 11.97 -18.18
C GLU A 32 3.16 11.19 -19.21
N ARG A 33 2.70 10.01 -18.83
CA ARG A 33 1.96 9.11 -19.69
C ARG A 33 0.77 8.51 -18.96
N CYS A 34 -0.41 8.60 -19.54
CA CYS A 34 -1.65 8.05 -19.01
C CYS A 34 -2.17 6.98 -19.95
N GLU A 35 -2.33 5.75 -19.45
CA GLU A 35 -2.74 4.60 -20.26
C GLU A 35 -3.99 3.93 -19.69
N GLY A 36 -4.89 3.54 -20.58
CA GLY A 36 -6.12 2.82 -20.23
C GLY A 36 -7.20 3.70 -19.62
N PHE A 37 -7.94 3.16 -18.65
CA PHE A 37 -9.16 3.77 -18.11
C PHE A 37 -9.15 3.78 -16.59
N VAL A 38 -9.63 4.88 -15.99
CA VAL A 38 -10.00 4.95 -14.57
C VAL A 38 -11.21 4.04 -14.31
N HIS A 39 -12.15 4.02 -15.26
CA HIS A 39 -13.33 3.17 -15.18
C HIS A 39 -13.65 2.54 -16.54
N ARG A 40 -13.28 1.27 -16.71
CA ARG A 40 -13.42 0.58 -18.02
C ARG A 40 -14.85 0.48 -18.50
N ALA A 41 -15.79 0.11 -17.62
CA ALA A 41 -17.19 -0.07 -18.02
C ALA A 41 -17.88 1.22 -18.48
N LEU A 42 -17.44 2.37 -17.98
CA LEU A 42 -17.95 3.69 -18.35
C LEU A 42 -17.11 4.39 -19.40
N GLY A 43 -15.99 3.78 -19.83
CA GLY A 43 -15.10 4.38 -20.82
C GLY A 43 -14.41 5.66 -20.34
N VAL A 44 -14.25 5.85 -19.01
CA VAL A 44 -13.58 7.03 -18.45
C VAL A 44 -12.06 6.85 -18.59
N PRO A 45 -11.39 7.67 -19.42
CA PRO A 45 -9.96 7.50 -19.66
C PRO A 45 -9.12 7.81 -18.43
N MET A 46 -7.90 7.25 -18.39
CA MET A 46 -6.91 7.56 -17.37
C MET A 46 -6.41 9.00 -17.52
N THR A 47 -6.21 9.66 -16.39
CA THR A 47 -5.65 11.03 -16.33
C THR A 47 -4.57 11.10 -15.24
N ALA A 48 -3.68 12.08 -15.33
CA ALA A 48 -2.58 12.23 -14.39
C ALA A 48 -3.02 12.56 -12.95
N ASP A 49 -4.21 13.10 -12.79
CA ASP A 49 -4.84 13.42 -11.50
C ASP A 49 -5.75 12.30 -10.97
N ALA A 50 -5.78 11.14 -11.63
CA ALA A 50 -6.50 9.98 -11.17
C ALA A 50 -6.03 9.54 -9.78
N ARG A 51 -6.98 9.19 -8.90
CA ARG A 51 -6.68 8.73 -7.56
C ARG A 51 -6.60 7.22 -7.52
N PHE A 52 -5.47 6.71 -7.05
CA PHE A 52 -5.22 5.29 -6.91
C PHE A 52 -5.32 4.88 -5.44
N GLY A 53 -5.93 3.71 -5.21
CA GLY A 53 -5.79 3.04 -3.92
C GLY A 53 -4.34 2.54 -3.76
N ILE A 54 -3.71 2.90 -2.67
CA ILE A 54 -2.29 2.56 -2.43
C ILE A 54 -2.11 1.27 -1.63
N ALA A 55 -3.21 0.61 -1.26
CA ALA A 55 -3.21 -0.64 -0.50
C ALA A 55 -2.17 -0.62 0.65
N SER A 56 -1.25 -1.58 0.70
CA SER A 56 -0.20 -1.66 1.72
C SER A 56 0.77 -0.47 1.76
N GLY A 57 0.81 0.38 0.73
CA GLY A 57 1.54 1.64 0.78
C GLY A 57 1.07 2.58 1.90
N SER A 58 -0.18 2.41 2.37
CA SER A 58 -0.70 3.15 3.53
C SER A 58 0.00 2.81 4.85
N LYS A 59 0.64 1.63 4.95
CA LYS A 59 1.35 1.20 6.16
C LYS A 59 2.51 2.15 6.54
N ALA A 60 3.16 2.76 5.54
CA ALA A 60 4.20 3.74 5.80
C ALA A 60 3.66 4.97 6.55
N PHE A 61 2.45 5.43 6.23
CA PHE A 61 1.81 6.54 6.95
C PHE A 61 1.40 6.14 8.37
N THR A 62 0.93 4.90 8.55
CA THR A 62 0.65 4.34 9.88
C THR A 62 1.93 4.29 10.73
N ALA A 63 3.03 3.79 10.17
CA ALA A 63 4.31 3.75 10.87
C ALA A 63 4.80 5.15 11.25
N LEU A 64 4.69 6.14 10.36
CA LEU A 64 5.03 7.53 10.66
C LEU A 64 4.17 8.08 11.81
N ALA A 65 2.86 7.82 11.82
CA ALA A 65 1.98 8.25 12.90
C ALA A 65 2.39 7.63 14.25
N VAL A 66 2.71 6.33 14.26
CA VAL A 66 3.22 5.66 15.47
C VAL A 66 4.53 6.29 15.93
N MET A 67 5.49 6.53 15.01
CA MET A 67 6.76 7.16 15.36
C MET A 67 6.59 8.59 15.89
N CYS A 68 5.62 9.36 15.40
CA CYS A 68 5.28 10.66 15.99
C CYS A 68 4.80 10.54 17.44
N LEU A 69 4.03 9.50 17.76
CA LEU A 69 3.59 9.25 19.14
C LEU A 69 4.75 8.81 20.04
N VAL A 70 5.68 8.03 19.48
CA VAL A 70 6.93 7.65 20.20
C VAL A 70 7.77 8.89 20.48
N GLU A 71 7.97 9.77 19.51
CA GLU A 71 8.72 11.02 19.69
C GLU A 71 8.09 11.93 20.75
N GLN A 72 6.76 11.95 20.85
CA GLN A 72 6.01 12.70 21.86
C GLN A 72 6.03 12.03 23.25
N GLY A 73 6.59 10.84 23.37
CA GLY A 73 6.62 10.06 24.61
C GLY A 73 5.26 9.49 25.03
N VAL A 74 4.31 9.41 24.09
CA VAL A 74 2.98 8.80 24.32
C VAL A 74 3.07 7.28 24.25
N LEU A 75 3.89 6.74 23.32
CA LEU A 75 4.15 5.31 23.13
C LEU A 75 5.64 5.04 23.27
N GLY A 76 6.00 3.83 23.74
CA GLY A 76 7.34 3.26 23.62
C GLY A 76 7.34 2.11 22.60
N LEU A 77 8.40 1.95 21.83
CA LEU A 77 8.53 0.81 20.90
C LEU A 77 8.46 -0.54 21.64
N SER A 78 8.97 -0.58 22.88
CA SER A 78 8.94 -1.76 23.75
C SER A 78 7.62 -1.94 24.52
N ASP A 79 6.67 -1.01 24.41
CA ASP A 79 5.38 -1.14 25.06
C ASP A 79 4.63 -2.34 24.51
N ARG A 80 3.96 -3.07 25.38
CA ARG A 80 3.14 -4.20 24.97
C ARG A 80 1.85 -3.72 24.34
N VAL A 81 1.53 -4.27 23.17
CA VAL A 81 0.32 -3.94 22.43
C VAL A 81 -0.92 -4.18 23.27
N ARG A 82 -0.90 -5.20 24.15
CA ARG A 82 -1.98 -5.55 25.06
C ARG A 82 -2.36 -4.42 26.03
N GLU A 83 -1.41 -3.58 26.43
CA GLU A 83 -1.65 -2.43 27.32
C GLU A 83 -2.55 -1.36 26.65
N TRP A 84 -2.53 -1.32 25.33
CA TRP A 84 -3.30 -0.36 24.53
C TRP A 84 -4.61 -0.95 24.00
N LEU A 85 -4.60 -2.22 23.60
CA LEU A 85 -5.77 -2.88 22.99
C LEU A 85 -6.69 -3.55 24.03
N GLY A 86 -6.21 -3.75 25.27
CA GLY A 86 -6.99 -4.48 26.27
C GLY A 86 -7.35 -5.89 25.79
N ASP A 87 -8.63 -6.24 25.81
CA ASP A 87 -9.15 -7.54 25.38
C ASP A 87 -9.43 -7.61 23.87
N ASP A 88 -9.23 -6.51 23.13
CA ASP A 88 -9.34 -6.53 21.67
C ASP A 88 -8.24 -7.42 21.08
N LEU A 89 -8.53 -8.05 19.95
CA LEU A 89 -7.63 -8.97 19.26
C LEU A 89 -7.07 -10.07 20.18
N PRO A 90 -7.91 -10.95 20.74
CA PRO A 90 -7.52 -11.92 21.77
C PRO A 90 -6.49 -12.96 21.30
N LEU A 91 -6.27 -13.10 20.00
CA LEU A 91 -5.27 -14.01 19.42
C LEU A 91 -3.86 -13.41 19.34
N VAL A 92 -3.70 -12.13 19.64
CA VAL A 92 -2.37 -11.51 19.71
C VAL A 92 -1.73 -11.88 21.05
N ASP A 93 -0.52 -12.46 20.99
CA ASP A 93 0.25 -12.83 22.18
C ASP A 93 0.55 -11.62 23.06
N ASP A 94 0.46 -11.78 24.37
CA ASP A 94 0.69 -10.70 25.36
C ASP A 94 2.12 -10.14 25.35
N GLY A 95 3.07 -10.87 24.78
CA GLY A 95 4.46 -10.43 24.62
C GLY A 95 4.70 -9.56 23.39
N VAL A 96 3.71 -9.39 22.51
CA VAL A 96 3.84 -8.56 21.30
C VAL A 96 4.00 -7.10 21.68
N THR A 97 5.02 -6.45 21.12
CA THR A 97 5.32 -5.03 21.32
C THR A 97 4.93 -4.18 20.08
N ILE A 98 4.91 -2.87 20.25
CA ILE A 98 4.72 -1.92 19.15
C ILE A 98 5.79 -2.13 18.06
N GLU A 99 7.05 -2.38 18.46
CA GLU A 99 8.15 -2.68 17.54
C GLU A 99 7.86 -3.95 16.71
N HIS A 100 7.39 -5.04 17.34
CA HIS A 100 7.04 -6.26 16.63
C HIS A 100 5.95 -6.04 15.56
N LEU A 101 4.99 -5.14 15.81
CA LEU A 101 3.97 -4.79 14.80
C LEU A 101 4.58 -4.03 13.62
N LEU A 102 5.46 -3.06 13.89
CA LEU A 102 6.11 -2.26 12.84
C LEU A 102 7.05 -3.10 11.97
N GLU A 103 7.71 -4.10 12.55
CA GLU A 103 8.64 -4.99 11.87
C GLU A 103 7.99 -6.23 11.24
N HIS A 104 6.68 -6.41 11.40
CA HIS A 104 5.97 -7.61 10.97
C HIS A 104 6.49 -8.91 11.61
N THR A 105 6.98 -8.84 12.85
CA THR A 105 7.53 -9.99 13.63
C THR A 105 6.61 -10.41 14.77
N SER A 106 5.38 -9.93 14.79
CA SER A 106 4.41 -10.17 15.86
C SER A 106 3.85 -11.59 15.94
N GLY A 107 4.05 -12.42 14.92
CA GLY A 107 3.45 -13.75 14.82
C GLY A 107 1.95 -13.74 14.47
N ILE A 108 1.35 -12.59 14.20
CA ILE A 108 -0.01 -12.49 13.68
C ILE A 108 -0.01 -13.08 12.27
N GLY A 109 -0.88 -14.09 12.04
CA GLY A 109 -1.03 -14.73 10.74
C GLY A 109 -1.67 -13.81 9.70
N ASP A 110 -1.52 -14.17 8.43
CA ASP A 110 -2.22 -13.49 7.35
C ASP A 110 -3.71 -13.89 7.38
N TYR A 111 -4.58 -12.94 7.05
CA TYR A 111 -6.02 -13.19 6.88
C TYR A 111 -6.36 -13.68 5.47
N LEU A 112 -5.40 -13.61 4.54
CA LEU A 112 -5.52 -14.15 3.19
C LEU A 112 -4.93 -15.56 3.17
N ASP A 113 -5.74 -16.54 2.80
CA ASP A 113 -5.27 -17.87 2.42
C ASP A 113 -4.77 -17.81 0.97
N GLU A 114 -3.50 -17.49 0.79
CA GLU A 114 -2.89 -17.38 -0.54
C GLU A 114 -2.89 -18.73 -1.29
N ASP A 115 -2.89 -19.85 -0.57
CA ASP A 115 -2.97 -21.20 -1.14
C ASP A 115 -4.41 -21.58 -1.55
N GLY A 116 -5.42 -20.91 -1.01
CA GLY A 116 -6.83 -21.19 -1.22
C GLY A 116 -7.45 -20.64 -2.51
N GLY A 117 -6.66 -20.09 -3.43
CA GLY A 117 -7.18 -19.59 -4.72
C GLY A 117 -8.03 -18.33 -4.60
N TRP A 118 -7.52 -17.34 -3.90
CA TRP A 118 -8.14 -16.04 -3.66
C TRP A 118 -8.66 -15.38 -4.94
N SER A 119 -9.89 -14.85 -4.89
CA SER A 119 -10.43 -14.00 -5.95
C SER A 119 -10.86 -12.64 -5.37
N PRO A 120 -10.65 -11.53 -6.12
CA PRO A 120 -11.06 -10.18 -5.68
C PRO A 120 -12.52 -10.05 -5.30
N SER A 121 -13.40 -10.90 -5.85
CA SER A 121 -14.83 -10.91 -5.55
C SER A 121 -15.16 -11.42 -4.13
N GLN A 122 -14.27 -12.18 -3.51
CA GLN A 122 -14.46 -12.67 -2.13
C GLN A 122 -14.20 -11.57 -1.09
N PHE A 123 -13.39 -10.57 -1.43
CA PHE A 123 -13.06 -9.47 -0.53
C PHE A 123 -14.22 -8.47 -0.36
N VAL A 124 -15.06 -8.32 -1.37
CA VAL A 124 -16.17 -7.35 -1.37
C VAL A 124 -17.36 -7.80 -0.50
N MET A 125 -17.41 -9.08 -0.15
CA MET A 125 -18.53 -9.67 0.61
C MET A 125 -18.35 -9.64 2.13
N THR A 126 -17.20 -9.14 2.63
CA THR A 126 -16.85 -9.16 4.08
C THR A 126 -16.83 -7.76 4.72
N LEU A 127 -17.17 -6.73 3.96
CA LEU A 127 -17.37 -5.36 4.41
C LEU A 127 -18.88 -5.04 4.42
#